data_5c2f5012ba4e0322259d4c316dfa04e0
#
_entry.id   5c2f5012ba4e0322259d4c316dfa04e0
#
_cell.length_a   1.000
_cell.length_b   1.000
_cell.length_c   1.000
_cell.angle_alpha   90.00
_cell.angle_beta   90.00
_cell.angle_gamma   90.00
#
_symmetry.space_group_name_H-M   'P 1'
#
loop_
_entity.id
_entity.type
_entity.pdbx_description
1 polymer ?
#
loop_
_entity_poly.entity_id
_entity_poly.type
_entity_poly.pdbx_seq_one_letter_code
_entity_poly.pdbx_strand_id
1 'polypeptide(L)'
;RDGRVAWDWGAGVPVAHLGVSGAGLYRLPIGRFSLRAAFSGDRIALLEPIVVPVVGGEVALDSFLMSGALAAGVRPVWNASASLRDVSLEQLTQVLEWPPFGGVVTGQLREMRYADQVFTIGGGLDFSAFDGDVRVDDLSIQDPLGSVPILRANATLRGLSLEALTQTFSFGLIEGRLDGDLDDLQLVGWQPAHFSVHLYTPQGSDARRRISQRAVENLTELGSGIPAGLSASMLQVFDQFRYNSIDLRVSLDGEVAQLDGLARPDGGYYLVK
;
A
#
# COMPACT_ATOMS: atom_id res chain seq x y z
N ARG A 1 -19.32 11.90 -18.83
CA ARG A 1 -19.94 11.09 -17.77
C ARG A 1 -21.30 10.64 -18.26
N ASP A 2 -21.38 9.52 -18.97
CA ASP A 2 -22.64 9.00 -19.50
C ASP A 2 -22.97 7.73 -18.73
N GLY A 3 -23.94 7.83 -17.81
CA GLY A 3 -24.55 6.71 -17.12
C GLY A 3 -25.95 6.47 -17.70
N ARG A 4 -26.29 5.21 -18.03
CA ARG A 4 -27.65 4.81 -18.39
C ARG A 4 -28.22 3.98 -17.26
N VAL A 5 -29.38 4.36 -16.75
CA VAL A 5 -30.14 3.62 -15.74
C VAL A 5 -31.40 3.06 -16.40
N ALA A 6 -31.60 1.76 -16.31
CA ALA A 6 -32.84 1.11 -16.69
C ALA A 6 -33.39 0.34 -15.50
N TRP A 7 -34.71 0.34 -15.32
CA TRP A 7 -35.40 -0.34 -14.23
C TRP A 7 -36.22 -1.50 -14.78
N ASP A 8 -36.10 -2.65 -14.14
CA ASP A 8 -36.95 -3.82 -14.40
C ASP A 8 -37.76 -4.12 -13.12
N TRP A 9 -39.07 -4.23 -13.27
CA TRP A 9 -40.05 -4.47 -12.18
C TRP A 9 -40.49 -5.93 -12.13
N GLY A 10 -39.72 -6.87 -12.69
CA GLY A 10 -40.06 -8.29 -12.65
C GLY A 10 -40.02 -8.88 -11.24
N ALA A 11 -40.98 -9.79 -10.96
CA ALA A 11 -41.03 -10.64 -9.74
C ALA A 11 -41.01 -9.91 -8.38
N GLY A 12 -41.52 -8.69 -8.27
CA GLY A 12 -41.78 -8.02 -6.99
C GLY A 12 -40.59 -7.35 -6.29
N VAL A 13 -39.35 -7.45 -6.86
CA VAL A 13 -38.17 -6.74 -6.41
C VAL A 13 -37.65 -5.88 -7.55
N PRO A 14 -37.58 -4.55 -7.38
CA PRO A 14 -37.05 -3.67 -8.41
C PRO A 14 -35.55 -3.93 -8.63
N VAL A 15 -35.16 -4.12 -9.88
CA VAL A 15 -33.77 -4.32 -10.31
C VAL A 15 -33.34 -3.12 -11.14
N ALA A 16 -32.26 -2.48 -10.74
CA ALA A 16 -31.63 -1.46 -11.55
C ALA A 16 -30.50 -2.07 -12.40
N HIS A 17 -30.47 -1.66 -13.66
CA HIS A 17 -29.34 -1.89 -14.56
C HIS A 17 -28.64 -0.56 -14.76
N LEU A 18 -27.38 -0.46 -14.34
CA LEU A 18 -26.57 0.73 -14.47
C LEU A 18 -25.38 0.44 -15.38
N GLY A 19 -25.31 1.10 -16.52
CA GLY A 19 -24.12 1.13 -17.37
C GLY A 19 -23.30 2.38 -17.03
N VAL A 20 -22.02 2.22 -16.74
CA VAL A 20 -21.11 3.32 -16.43
C VAL A 20 -20.03 3.37 -17.49
N SER A 21 -19.79 4.56 -18.04
CA SER A 21 -18.70 4.82 -18.97
C SER A 21 -17.93 6.08 -18.56
N GLY A 22 -16.60 6.00 -18.52
CA GLY A 22 -15.75 7.14 -18.21
C GLY A 22 -15.89 7.64 -16.76
N ALA A 23 -16.10 6.73 -15.81
CA ALA A 23 -16.08 7.05 -14.38
C ALA A 23 -14.63 7.25 -13.89
N GLY A 24 -14.48 7.96 -12.78
CA GLY A 24 -13.24 8.08 -12.05
C GLY A 24 -13.52 8.01 -10.55
N LEU A 25 -12.70 7.30 -9.83
CA LEU A 25 -12.69 7.31 -8.38
C LEU A 25 -11.45 8.05 -7.92
N TYR A 26 -11.65 9.20 -7.30
CA TYR A 26 -10.56 10.11 -6.98
C TYR A 26 -9.82 10.52 -8.28
N ARG A 27 -8.55 10.15 -8.46
CA ARG A 27 -7.76 10.36 -9.69
C ARG A 27 -7.66 9.10 -10.57
N LEU A 28 -8.21 7.96 -10.11
CA LEU A 28 -8.14 6.69 -10.82
C LEU A 28 -9.16 6.64 -11.95
N PRO A 29 -8.75 6.46 -13.20
CA PRO A 29 -9.67 6.23 -14.29
C PRO A 29 -10.28 4.83 -14.12
N ILE A 30 -11.59 4.77 -14.11
CA ILE A 30 -12.36 3.53 -14.07
C ILE A 30 -12.88 3.24 -15.47
N GLY A 31 -12.62 2.04 -15.98
CA GLY A 31 -13.10 1.58 -17.26
C GLY A 31 -14.63 1.46 -17.33
N ARG A 32 -15.12 1.02 -18.49
CA ARG A 32 -16.57 0.76 -18.65
C ARG A 32 -16.96 -0.50 -17.90
N PHE A 33 -18.07 -0.43 -17.18
CA PHE A 33 -18.69 -1.59 -16.56
C PHE A 33 -20.21 -1.45 -16.54
N SER A 34 -20.89 -2.57 -16.34
CA SER A 34 -22.33 -2.62 -16.07
C SER A 34 -22.56 -3.36 -14.77
N LEU A 35 -23.54 -2.92 -14.01
CA LEU A 35 -23.95 -3.58 -12.78
C LEU A 35 -25.47 -3.80 -12.74
N ARG A 36 -25.87 -4.87 -12.06
CA ARG A 36 -27.25 -5.18 -11.75
C ARG A 36 -27.41 -5.22 -10.24
N ALA A 37 -28.30 -4.40 -9.71
CA ALA A 37 -28.56 -4.31 -8.29
C ALA A 37 -30.04 -4.47 -7.97
N ALA A 38 -30.34 -5.25 -6.95
CA ALA A 38 -31.67 -5.39 -6.40
C ALA A 38 -31.89 -4.39 -5.26
N PHE A 39 -33.09 -3.85 -5.20
CA PHE A 39 -33.53 -2.95 -4.13
C PHE A 39 -34.64 -3.61 -3.33
N SER A 40 -34.45 -3.77 -2.03
CA SER A 40 -35.43 -4.38 -1.14
C SER A 40 -35.51 -3.60 0.17
N GLY A 41 -36.55 -2.83 0.34
CA GLY A 41 -36.70 -1.90 1.48
C GLY A 41 -35.58 -0.87 1.48
N ASP A 42 -34.76 -0.86 2.52
CA ASP A 42 -33.57 0.00 2.67
C ASP A 42 -32.25 -0.63 2.20
N ARG A 43 -32.33 -1.80 1.53
CA ARG A 43 -31.16 -2.59 1.12
C ARG A 43 -30.91 -2.51 -0.38
N ILE A 44 -29.63 -2.46 -0.72
CA ILE A 44 -29.14 -2.54 -2.10
C ILE A 44 -28.16 -3.71 -2.15
N ALA A 45 -28.41 -4.67 -3.02
CA ALA A 45 -27.55 -5.84 -3.19
C ALA A 45 -27.12 -5.98 -4.65
N LEU A 46 -25.83 -6.26 -4.87
CA LEU A 46 -25.33 -6.67 -6.16
C LEU A 46 -25.87 -8.06 -6.51
N LEU A 47 -26.40 -8.24 -7.72
CA LEU A 47 -26.99 -9.50 -8.15
C LEU A 47 -25.99 -10.46 -8.80
N GLU A 48 -24.95 -9.92 -9.39
CA GLU A 48 -23.89 -10.68 -10.07
C GLU A 48 -22.56 -9.95 -9.92
N PRO A 49 -21.41 -10.65 -9.88
CA PRO A 49 -20.10 -10.03 -9.84
C PRO A 49 -19.90 -9.06 -11.01
N ILE A 50 -19.21 -7.96 -10.76
CA ILE A 50 -18.83 -7.00 -11.79
C ILE A 50 -17.32 -6.91 -11.90
N VAL A 51 -16.82 -6.85 -13.13
CA VAL A 51 -15.39 -6.66 -13.41
C VAL A 51 -15.19 -5.24 -13.92
N VAL A 52 -14.29 -4.52 -13.28
CA VAL A 52 -13.98 -3.13 -13.57
C VAL A 52 -12.51 -3.04 -13.95
N PRO A 53 -12.16 -2.65 -15.19
CA PRO A 53 -10.78 -2.38 -15.57
C PRO A 53 -10.24 -1.16 -14.79
N VAL A 54 -9.10 -1.34 -14.13
CA VAL A 54 -8.44 -0.30 -13.31
C VAL A 54 -6.93 -0.39 -13.49
N VAL A 55 -6.28 0.71 -13.88
CA VAL A 55 -4.80 0.89 -13.92
C VAL A 55 -4.02 -0.35 -14.41
N GLY A 56 -4.34 -0.78 -15.62
CA GLY A 56 -3.63 -1.88 -16.29
C GLY A 56 -4.06 -3.29 -15.88
N GLY A 57 -4.91 -3.43 -14.86
CA GLY A 57 -5.47 -4.69 -14.38
C GLY A 57 -6.98 -4.63 -14.23
N GLU A 58 -7.52 -5.50 -13.38
CA GLU A 58 -8.95 -5.65 -13.14
C GLU A 58 -9.26 -5.71 -11.65
N VAL A 59 -10.36 -5.07 -11.27
CA VAL A 59 -11.01 -5.25 -9.96
C VAL A 59 -12.34 -5.93 -10.19
N ALA A 60 -12.51 -7.14 -9.70
CA ALA A 60 -13.80 -7.80 -9.67
C ALA A 60 -14.45 -7.58 -8.31
N LEU A 61 -15.62 -6.92 -8.29
CA LEU A 61 -16.46 -6.82 -7.10
C LEU A 61 -17.35 -8.07 -7.08
N ASP A 62 -17.02 -9.01 -6.21
CA ASP A 62 -17.64 -10.33 -6.17
C ASP A 62 -19.00 -10.30 -5.44
N SER A 63 -19.11 -9.46 -4.40
CA SER A 63 -20.35 -9.24 -3.66
C SER A 63 -20.42 -7.80 -3.12
N PHE A 64 -21.64 -7.29 -3.00
CA PHE A 64 -21.91 -6.02 -2.35
C PHE A 64 -23.31 -6.02 -1.76
N LEU A 65 -23.41 -5.63 -0.50
CA LEU A 65 -24.66 -5.45 0.22
C LEU A 65 -24.59 -4.17 1.04
N MET A 66 -25.48 -3.24 0.77
CA MET A 66 -25.66 -2.00 1.55
C MET A 66 -27.01 -2.01 2.23
N SER A 67 -27.07 -1.52 3.45
CA SER A 67 -28.29 -1.24 4.20
C SER A 67 -28.29 0.20 4.72
N GLY A 68 -29.47 0.76 4.96
CA GLY A 68 -29.63 2.15 5.41
C GLY A 68 -29.49 3.20 4.30
N ALA A 69 -29.27 2.81 3.05
CA ALA A 69 -29.06 3.76 1.95
C ALA A 69 -30.27 4.63 1.62
N LEU A 70 -31.48 4.08 1.82
CA LEU A 70 -32.76 4.73 1.49
C LEU A 70 -33.51 5.19 2.74
N ALA A 71 -33.00 4.98 3.93
CA ALA A 71 -33.62 5.34 5.19
C ALA A 71 -33.17 6.73 5.66
N ALA A 72 -34.08 7.66 5.82
CA ALA A 72 -33.77 9.00 6.28
C ALA A 72 -33.12 8.98 7.68
N GLY A 73 -31.99 9.65 7.86
CA GLY A 73 -31.30 9.77 9.14
C GLY A 73 -30.51 8.51 9.57
N VAL A 74 -30.48 7.46 8.76
CA VAL A 74 -29.68 6.25 9.01
C VAL A 74 -28.37 6.37 8.24
N ARG A 75 -27.24 6.08 8.90
CA ARG A 75 -25.95 5.99 8.23
C ARG A 75 -25.88 4.69 7.45
N PRO A 76 -25.50 4.72 6.17
CA PRO A 76 -25.39 3.49 5.39
C PRO A 76 -24.23 2.61 5.92
N VAL A 77 -24.50 1.32 5.99
CA VAL A 77 -23.51 0.27 6.28
C VAL A 77 -23.44 -0.63 5.07
N TRP A 78 -22.25 -0.95 4.59
CA TRP A 78 -22.10 -1.91 3.51
C TRP A 78 -20.98 -2.92 3.79
N ASN A 79 -21.15 -4.09 3.21
CA ASN A 79 -20.16 -5.16 3.18
C ASN A 79 -19.95 -5.52 1.71
N ALA A 80 -18.71 -5.88 1.39
CA ALA A 80 -18.33 -6.28 0.04
C ALA A 80 -17.19 -7.29 0.07
N SER A 81 -17.03 -8.00 -1.03
CA SER A 81 -15.81 -8.74 -1.34
C SER A 81 -15.37 -8.40 -2.75
N ALA A 82 -14.07 -8.36 -2.97
CA ALA A 82 -13.49 -8.06 -4.26
C ALA A 82 -12.24 -8.90 -4.50
N SER A 83 -11.89 -9.09 -5.76
CA SER A 83 -10.61 -9.64 -6.18
C SER A 83 -9.89 -8.66 -7.09
N LEU A 84 -8.58 -8.57 -6.90
CA LEU A 84 -7.65 -7.76 -7.67
C LEU A 84 -6.84 -8.69 -8.58
N ARG A 85 -6.71 -8.35 -9.85
CA ARG A 85 -5.90 -9.09 -10.82
C ARG A 85 -5.00 -8.14 -11.58
N ASP A 86 -3.71 -8.38 -11.47
CA ASP A 86 -2.66 -7.71 -12.24
C ASP A 86 -2.74 -6.17 -12.24
N VAL A 87 -3.25 -5.58 -11.14
CA VAL A 87 -3.31 -4.12 -10.99
C VAL A 87 -1.90 -3.56 -10.92
N SER A 88 -1.53 -2.72 -11.87
CA SER A 88 -0.17 -2.17 -11.98
C SER A 88 0.12 -1.18 -10.87
N LEU A 89 1.12 -1.46 -10.03
CA LEU A 89 1.63 -0.53 -9.02
C LEU A 89 2.26 0.71 -9.66
N GLU A 90 2.95 0.55 -10.80
CA GLU A 90 3.56 1.67 -11.52
C GLU A 90 2.51 2.70 -11.97
N GLN A 91 1.41 2.22 -12.58
CA GLN A 91 0.31 3.12 -12.98
C GLN A 91 -0.43 3.69 -11.76
N LEU A 92 -0.59 2.90 -10.70
CA LEU A 92 -1.23 3.35 -9.47
C LEU A 92 -0.42 4.47 -8.80
N THR A 93 0.88 4.29 -8.64
CA THR A 93 1.76 5.30 -8.03
C THR A 93 1.85 6.57 -8.88
N GLN A 94 1.86 6.44 -10.20
CA GLN A 94 1.81 7.58 -11.12
C GLN A 94 0.53 8.42 -10.92
N VAL A 95 -0.63 7.77 -10.82
CA VAL A 95 -1.91 8.46 -10.59
C VAL A 95 -1.97 9.11 -9.22
N LEU A 96 -1.36 8.50 -8.21
CA LEU A 96 -1.29 9.01 -6.84
C LEU A 96 -0.18 10.05 -6.63
N GLU A 97 0.63 10.32 -7.66
CA GLU A 97 1.80 11.22 -7.58
C GLU A 97 2.84 10.74 -6.55
N TRP A 98 2.94 9.43 -6.36
CA TRP A 98 3.96 8.80 -5.52
C TRP A 98 5.22 8.48 -6.32
N PRO A 99 6.36 8.24 -5.66
CA PRO A 99 7.53 7.71 -6.36
C PRO A 99 7.16 6.44 -7.13
N PRO A 100 7.50 6.33 -8.43
CA PRO A 100 7.10 5.19 -9.24
C PRO A 100 7.83 3.94 -8.79
N PHE A 101 7.11 2.86 -8.53
CA PHE A 101 7.70 1.54 -8.30
C PHE A 101 6.91 0.46 -9.02
N GLY A 102 7.65 -0.49 -9.56
CA GLY A 102 7.09 -1.60 -10.34
C GLY A 102 6.50 -2.68 -9.45
N GLY A 103 5.67 -3.50 -10.07
CA GLY A 103 5.01 -4.62 -9.44
C GLY A 103 3.54 -4.68 -9.82
N VAL A 104 2.90 -5.76 -9.38
CA VAL A 104 1.47 -5.98 -9.62
C VAL A 104 0.79 -6.38 -8.32
N VAL A 105 -0.43 -5.90 -8.14
CA VAL A 105 -1.30 -6.31 -7.04
C VAL A 105 -2.25 -7.36 -7.56
N THR A 106 -2.17 -8.56 -7.01
CA THR A 106 -3.14 -9.63 -7.20
C THR A 106 -3.53 -10.14 -5.82
N GLY A 107 -4.82 -10.14 -5.50
CA GLY A 107 -5.26 -10.52 -4.18
C GLY A 107 -6.77 -10.60 -4.04
N GLN A 108 -7.22 -11.00 -2.86
CA GLN A 108 -8.63 -11.09 -2.50
C GLN A 108 -8.91 -10.22 -1.27
N LEU A 109 -9.89 -9.35 -1.41
CA LEU A 109 -10.45 -8.51 -0.35
C LEU A 109 -11.77 -9.13 0.10
N ARG A 110 -11.71 -10.06 1.05
CA ARG A 110 -12.87 -10.92 1.38
C ARG A 110 -13.88 -10.26 2.31
N GLU A 111 -13.40 -9.41 3.21
CA GLU A 111 -14.20 -8.84 4.29
C GLU A 111 -14.07 -7.31 4.29
N MET A 112 -14.51 -6.69 3.21
CA MET A 112 -14.61 -5.24 3.15
C MET A 112 -15.87 -4.79 3.87
N ARG A 113 -15.75 -3.86 4.79
CA ARG A 113 -16.86 -3.30 5.55
C ARG A 113 -16.73 -1.79 5.67
N TYR A 114 -17.83 -1.12 5.52
CA TYR A 114 -17.96 0.29 5.87
C TYR A 114 -19.11 0.47 6.84
N ALA A 115 -18.81 1.02 8.01
CA ALA A 115 -19.78 1.37 9.04
C ALA A 115 -19.22 2.52 9.87
N ASP A 116 -20.09 3.41 10.34
CA ASP A 116 -19.71 4.53 11.21
C ASP A 116 -18.55 5.38 10.68
N GLN A 117 -18.51 5.59 9.36
CA GLN A 117 -17.45 6.33 8.65
C GLN A 117 -16.07 5.63 8.68
N VAL A 118 -16.03 4.36 9.03
CA VAL A 118 -14.80 3.56 8.98
C VAL A 118 -14.94 2.49 7.90
N PHE A 119 -13.97 2.48 6.99
CA PHE A 119 -13.76 1.40 6.03
C PHE A 119 -12.69 0.45 6.58
N THR A 120 -12.95 -0.84 6.56
CA THR A 120 -12.02 -1.89 7.00
C THR A 120 -11.91 -2.98 5.93
N ILE A 121 -10.73 -3.58 5.85
CA ILE A 121 -10.48 -4.80 5.06
C ILE A 121 -9.99 -5.88 6.00
N GLY A 122 -10.76 -6.98 6.10
CA GLY A 122 -10.34 -8.17 6.81
C GLY A 122 -9.55 -9.14 5.93
N GLY A 123 -8.78 -10.03 6.54
CA GLY A 123 -8.05 -11.10 5.86
C GLY A 123 -6.75 -10.72 5.17
N GLY A 124 -6.35 -9.45 5.23
CA GLY A 124 -5.12 -8.95 4.64
C GLY A 124 -5.15 -8.81 3.11
N LEU A 125 -4.13 -8.17 2.57
CA LEU A 125 -3.88 -8.01 1.15
C LEU A 125 -2.45 -8.44 0.83
N ASP A 126 -2.31 -9.44 -0.02
CA ASP A 126 -1.01 -9.92 -0.51
C ASP A 126 -0.75 -9.38 -1.91
N PHE A 127 0.47 -8.89 -2.15
CA PHE A 127 0.91 -8.46 -3.47
C PHE A 127 2.43 -8.54 -3.61
N SER A 128 2.92 -8.52 -4.86
CA SER A 128 4.35 -8.51 -5.16
C SER A 128 4.82 -7.09 -5.50
N ALA A 129 5.92 -6.68 -4.88
CA ALA A 129 6.61 -5.43 -5.17
C ALA A 129 8.12 -5.60 -4.99
N PHE A 130 8.93 -4.89 -5.78
CA PHE A 130 10.40 -4.96 -5.70
C PHE A 130 10.95 -6.40 -5.72
N ASP A 131 10.41 -7.26 -6.58
CA ASP A 131 10.76 -8.68 -6.72
C ASP A 131 10.63 -9.51 -5.42
N GLY A 132 9.78 -9.10 -4.50
CA GLY A 132 9.44 -9.78 -3.27
C GLY A 132 7.95 -9.71 -2.98
N ASP A 133 7.57 -10.20 -1.81
CA ASP A 133 6.20 -10.29 -1.36
C ASP A 133 5.90 -9.27 -0.26
N VAL A 134 4.73 -8.66 -0.35
CA VAL A 134 4.21 -7.72 0.65
C VAL A 134 2.83 -8.19 1.07
N ARG A 135 2.64 -8.27 2.39
CA ARG A 135 1.33 -8.51 3.00
C ARG A 135 0.94 -7.31 3.84
N VAL A 136 -0.25 -6.79 3.62
CA VAL A 136 -0.83 -5.72 4.43
C VAL A 136 -1.98 -6.29 5.23
N ASP A 137 -1.95 -6.10 6.54
CA ASP A 137 -2.97 -6.56 7.48
C ASP A 137 -3.58 -5.36 8.24
N ASP A 138 -4.75 -5.57 8.85
CA ASP A 138 -5.46 -4.61 9.70
C ASP A 138 -5.74 -3.26 9.04
N LEU A 139 -5.93 -3.28 7.71
CA LEU A 139 -6.16 -2.05 6.96
C LEU A 139 -7.53 -1.44 7.30
N SER A 140 -7.47 -0.23 7.80
CA SER A 140 -8.66 0.59 8.07
C SER A 140 -8.48 2.03 7.62
N ILE A 141 -9.55 2.66 7.17
CA ILE A 141 -9.56 4.08 6.81
C ILE A 141 -10.76 4.73 7.48
N GLN A 142 -10.50 5.60 8.42
CA GLN A 142 -11.53 6.43 9.05
C GLN A 142 -11.77 7.67 8.18
N ASP A 143 -13.03 8.01 7.98
CA ASP A 143 -13.50 9.14 7.15
C ASP A 143 -12.85 9.18 5.75
N PRO A 144 -12.96 8.08 4.94
CA PRO A 144 -12.25 7.95 3.66
C PRO A 144 -12.63 9.01 2.62
N LEU A 145 -13.79 9.63 2.78
CA LEU A 145 -14.30 10.69 1.88
C LEU A 145 -14.24 12.09 2.52
N GLY A 146 -13.75 12.18 3.74
CA GLY A 146 -13.61 13.43 4.47
C GLY A 146 -12.38 14.24 4.07
N SER A 147 -12.20 15.38 4.72
CA SER A 147 -11.08 16.29 4.46
C SER A 147 -9.75 15.79 5.01
N VAL A 148 -9.77 14.98 6.06
CA VAL A 148 -8.58 14.46 6.75
C VAL A 148 -8.79 12.97 7.04
N PRO A 149 -8.65 12.08 6.05
CA PRO A 149 -8.76 10.64 6.28
C PRO A 149 -7.63 10.15 7.17
N ILE A 150 -7.93 9.14 8.01
CA ILE A 150 -6.94 8.47 8.85
C ILE A 150 -6.85 7.02 8.40
N LEU A 151 -5.71 6.65 7.81
CA LEU A 151 -5.41 5.26 7.44
C LEU A 151 -4.58 4.61 8.54
N ARG A 152 -4.89 3.36 8.87
CA ARG A 152 -4.08 2.47 9.71
C ARG A 152 -3.86 1.15 9.01
N ALA A 153 -2.67 0.59 9.16
CA ALA A 153 -2.31 -0.70 8.61
C ALA A 153 -1.06 -1.25 9.29
N ASN A 154 -0.87 -2.57 9.17
CA ASN A 154 0.41 -3.26 9.39
C ASN A 154 0.88 -3.84 8.07
N ALA A 155 2.18 -4.03 7.89
CA ALA A 155 2.69 -4.71 6.71
C ALA A 155 3.89 -5.60 7.03
N THR A 156 3.95 -6.73 6.33
CA THR A 156 5.06 -7.67 6.36
C THR A 156 5.70 -7.72 4.98
N LEU A 157 7.02 -7.55 4.92
CA LEU A 157 7.83 -7.52 3.71
C LEU A 157 8.73 -8.75 3.69
N ARG A 158 8.74 -9.49 2.59
CA ARG A 158 9.58 -10.70 2.49
C ARG A 158 10.34 -10.73 1.17
N GLY A 159 11.64 -10.90 1.27
CA GLY A 159 12.54 -11.11 0.15
C GLY A 159 12.61 -9.96 -0.86
N LEU A 160 12.34 -8.73 -0.48
CA LEU A 160 12.39 -7.58 -1.39
C LEU A 160 13.80 -7.42 -1.99
N SER A 161 13.88 -7.06 -3.25
CA SER A 161 15.15 -6.68 -3.91
C SER A 161 15.59 -5.30 -3.44
N LEU A 162 16.68 -5.25 -2.70
CA LEU A 162 17.30 -3.97 -2.32
C LEU A 162 17.73 -3.16 -3.53
N GLU A 163 18.17 -3.82 -4.60
CA GLU A 163 18.53 -3.14 -5.85
C GLU A 163 17.33 -2.42 -6.47
N ALA A 164 16.20 -3.10 -6.63
CA ALA A 164 14.99 -2.50 -7.17
C ALA A 164 14.47 -1.35 -6.28
N LEU A 165 14.52 -1.54 -4.97
CA LEU A 165 14.09 -0.54 -3.99
C LEU A 165 14.99 0.70 -4.03
N THR A 166 16.30 0.54 -3.97
CA THR A 166 17.25 1.65 -3.92
C THR A 166 17.38 2.40 -5.25
N GLN A 167 17.15 1.74 -6.38
CA GLN A 167 17.06 2.38 -7.69
C GLN A 167 15.82 3.27 -7.77
N THR A 168 14.66 2.77 -7.34
CA THR A 168 13.40 3.53 -7.34
C THR A 168 13.51 4.84 -6.57
N PHE A 169 14.13 4.81 -5.40
CA PHE A 169 14.28 5.98 -4.55
C PHE A 169 15.57 6.77 -4.79
N SER A 170 16.35 6.43 -5.82
CA SER A 170 17.64 7.09 -6.16
C SER A 170 18.61 7.15 -4.99
N PHE A 171 18.54 6.17 -4.08
CA PHE A 171 19.32 6.12 -2.84
C PHE A 171 20.78 5.71 -3.05
N GLY A 172 21.13 5.21 -4.21
CA GLY A 172 22.39 4.55 -4.56
C GLY A 172 22.12 3.05 -4.80
N LEU A 173 23.13 2.28 -5.05
CA LEU A 173 22.99 0.84 -5.30
C LEU A 173 23.25 0.05 -4.04
N ILE A 174 22.29 -0.77 -3.61
CA ILE A 174 22.46 -1.79 -2.59
C ILE A 174 21.96 -3.10 -3.19
N GLU A 175 22.84 -4.09 -3.33
CA GLU A 175 22.48 -5.44 -3.76
C GLU A 175 22.17 -6.31 -2.55
N GLY A 176 21.13 -7.14 -2.64
CA GLY A 176 20.73 -8.07 -1.59
C GLY A 176 19.23 -8.26 -1.49
N ARG A 177 18.82 -9.02 -0.49
CA ARG A 177 17.42 -9.21 -0.15
C ARG A 177 17.11 -8.58 1.21
N LEU A 178 15.89 -8.10 1.35
CA LEU A 178 15.41 -7.41 2.55
C LEU A 178 14.09 -8.02 2.98
N ASP A 179 14.01 -8.36 4.26
CA ASP A 179 12.76 -8.59 4.97
C ASP A 179 12.45 -7.39 5.84
N GLY A 180 11.18 -7.25 6.23
CA GLY A 180 10.81 -6.19 7.14
C GLY A 180 9.41 -6.36 7.68
N ASP A 181 9.17 -5.66 8.77
CA ASP A 181 7.87 -5.56 9.42
C ASP A 181 7.59 -4.07 9.66
N LEU A 182 6.40 -3.62 9.27
CA LEU A 182 5.90 -2.26 9.48
C LEU A 182 4.67 -2.39 10.37
N ASP A 183 4.79 -1.89 11.58
CA ASP A 183 3.76 -1.96 12.60
C ASP A 183 3.19 -0.57 12.88
N ASP A 184 1.90 -0.54 13.23
CA ASP A 184 1.18 0.64 13.69
C ASP A 184 1.26 1.84 12.73
N LEU A 185 1.32 1.58 11.40
CA LEU A 185 1.28 2.67 10.44
C LEU A 185 0.00 3.47 10.61
N GLN A 186 0.17 4.76 10.82
CA GLN A 186 -0.92 5.74 10.80
C GLN A 186 -0.59 6.89 9.85
N LEU A 187 -1.44 7.08 8.84
CA LEU A 187 -1.40 8.27 7.99
C LEU A 187 -2.57 9.17 8.37
N VAL A 188 -2.30 10.45 8.54
CA VAL A 188 -3.31 11.49 8.78
C VAL A 188 -3.29 12.45 7.61
N GLY A 189 -4.39 12.55 6.86
CA GLY A 189 -4.44 13.33 5.62
C GLY A 189 -3.40 12.84 4.60
N TRP A 190 -3.14 11.52 4.56
CA TRP A 190 -2.14 10.85 3.72
C TRP A 190 -0.67 11.17 4.06
N GLN A 191 -0.41 11.81 5.19
CA GLN A 191 0.93 12.05 5.68
C GLN A 191 1.25 11.11 6.86
N PRO A 192 2.45 10.52 6.92
CA PRO A 192 2.86 9.68 8.03
C PRO A 192 2.79 10.46 9.34
N ALA A 193 2.10 9.92 10.34
CA ALA A 193 1.99 10.48 11.67
C ALA A 193 2.55 9.53 12.74
N HIS A 194 2.45 8.23 12.52
CA HIS A 194 2.98 7.21 13.41
C HIS A 194 3.34 5.95 12.63
N PHE A 195 4.45 5.32 12.94
CA PHE A 195 4.82 3.97 12.51
C PHE A 195 6.04 3.45 13.27
N SER A 196 6.19 2.14 13.27
CA SER A 196 7.43 1.44 13.62
C SER A 196 7.81 0.50 12.48
N VAL A 197 9.00 0.62 11.94
CA VAL A 197 9.49 -0.25 10.87
C VAL A 197 10.81 -0.90 11.28
N HIS A 198 10.92 -2.21 11.05
CA HIS A 198 12.16 -2.97 11.20
C HIS A 198 12.51 -3.62 9.86
N LEU A 199 13.61 -3.24 9.27
CA LEU A 199 14.14 -3.77 8.02
C LEU A 199 15.43 -4.54 8.27
N TYR A 200 15.51 -5.78 7.78
CA TYR A 200 16.66 -6.63 8.07
C TYR A 200 17.00 -7.58 6.91
N THR A 201 18.27 -7.99 6.86
CA THR A 201 18.71 -9.02 5.92
C THR A 201 18.17 -10.37 6.33
N PRO A 202 17.42 -11.10 5.44
CA PRO A 202 16.91 -12.42 5.76
C PRO A 202 18.03 -13.43 6.02
N GLN A 203 17.78 -14.35 6.97
CA GLN A 203 18.72 -15.44 7.26
C GLN A 203 18.77 -16.44 6.11
N GLY A 204 19.97 -16.97 5.81
CA GLY A 204 20.15 -17.99 4.79
C GLY A 204 20.02 -17.47 3.34
N SER A 205 19.96 -16.18 3.12
CA SER A 205 19.98 -15.61 1.78
C SER A 205 21.38 -15.68 1.16
N ASP A 206 21.50 -16.36 0.02
CA ASP A 206 22.74 -16.43 -0.79
C ASP A 206 22.91 -15.25 -1.75
N ALA A 207 22.04 -14.25 -1.65
CA ALA A 207 22.08 -13.06 -2.50
C ALA A 207 23.42 -12.32 -2.31
N ARG A 208 23.97 -11.81 -3.43
CA ARG A 208 25.17 -10.97 -3.40
C ARG A 208 24.88 -9.72 -2.57
N ARG A 209 25.78 -9.35 -1.66
CA ARG A 209 25.64 -8.23 -0.74
C ARG A 209 26.71 -7.20 -1.00
N ARG A 210 26.36 -6.17 -1.73
CA ARG A 210 27.20 -5.02 -2.03
C ARG A 210 26.46 -3.73 -1.83
N ILE A 211 27.20 -2.71 -1.44
CA ILE A 211 26.69 -1.36 -1.25
C ILE A 211 27.61 -0.36 -1.95
N SER A 212 27.02 0.54 -2.73
CA SER A 212 27.76 1.62 -3.38
C SER A 212 28.18 2.70 -2.38
N GLN A 213 29.24 3.44 -2.70
CA GLN A 213 29.68 4.59 -1.92
C GLN A 213 28.53 5.59 -1.69
N ARG A 214 27.78 5.93 -2.73
CA ARG A 214 26.63 6.84 -2.63
C ARG A 214 25.58 6.36 -1.63
N ALA A 215 25.29 5.06 -1.58
CA ALA A 215 24.33 4.52 -0.62
C ALA A 215 24.88 4.57 0.82
N VAL A 216 26.19 4.39 1.02
CA VAL A 216 26.85 4.55 2.32
C VAL A 216 26.77 6.00 2.78
N GLU A 217 27.01 6.96 1.89
CA GLU A 217 26.88 8.40 2.18
C GLU A 217 25.46 8.76 2.60
N ASN A 218 24.45 8.33 1.84
CA ASN A 218 23.04 8.57 2.17
C ASN A 218 22.62 7.94 3.50
N LEU A 219 23.06 6.71 3.81
CA LEU A 219 22.82 6.08 5.12
C LEU A 219 23.49 6.84 6.26
N THR A 220 24.70 7.35 6.03
CA THR A 220 25.46 8.11 7.03
C THR A 220 24.73 9.46 7.33
N GLU A 221 24.24 10.12 6.32
CA GLU A 221 23.42 11.36 6.49
C GLU A 221 22.17 11.09 7.29
N LEU A 222 21.44 10.01 6.97
CA LEU A 222 20.25 9.62 7.73
C LEU A 222 20.57 9.31 9.21
N GLY A 223 21.66 8.61 9.48
CA GLY A 223 22.02 8.18 10.84
C GLY A 223 22.66 9.26 11.71
N SER A 224 23.33 10.24 11.12
CA SER A 224 24.08 11.27 11.86
C SER A 224 23.44 12.65 11.83
N GLY A 225 22.53 12.90 10.87
CA GLY A 225 22.01 14.24 10.58
C GLY A 225 23.09 15.23 10.09
N ILE A 226 24.31 14.76 9.81
CA ILE A 226 25.44 15.59 9.34
C ILE A 226 25.67 15.30 7.85
N PRO A 227 25.75 16.32 6.98
CA PRO A 227 26.06 16.11 5.57
C PRO A 227 27.33 15.31 5.38
N ALA A 228 27.30 14.27 4.52
CA ALA A 228 28.38 13.30 4.32
C ALA A 228 29.70 13.90 3.79
N GLY A 229 29.70 15.16 3.40
CA GLY A 229 30.87 15.83 2.82
C GLY A 229 32.14 15.89 3.69
N LEU A 230 32.03 15.60 4.98
CA LEU A 230 33.18 15.63 5.90
C LEU A 230 33.84 14.26 6.14
N SER A 231 33.16 13.16 5.81
CA SER A 231 33.68 11.79 6.00
C SER A 231 34.12 11.11 4.71
N ALA A 232 33.86 11.71 3.55
CA ALA A 232 34.01 11.10 2.23
C ALA A 232 35.47 10.92 1.75
N SER A 233 36.46 11.55 2.38
CA SER A 233 37.80 11.58 1.83
C SER A 233 38.57 10.23 1.88
N MET A 234 38.15 9.27 2.69
CA MET A 234 38.77 7.93 2.77
C MET A 234 38.08 6.86 1.92
N LEU A 235 36.82 7.10 1.48
CA LEU A 235 36.04 6.12 0.74
C LEU A 235 36.18 6.21 -0.79
N GLN A 236 36.90 7.22 -1.30
CA GLN A 236 36.98 7.54 -2.73
C GLN A 236 37.75 6.49 -3.61
N VAL A 237 38.25 5.42 -3.00
CA VAL A 237 39.08 4.41 -3.72
C VAL A 237 38.25 3.23 -4.24
N PHE A 238 37.05 3.02 -3.71
CA PHE A 238 36.23 1.86 -4.09
C PHE A 238 34.78 2.31 -4.44
N ASP A 239 34.31 1.87 -5.60
CA ASP A 239 32.92 2.14 -6.05
C ASP A 239 31.88 1.35 -5.27
N GLN A 240 32.25 0.21 -4.69
CA GLN A 240 31.36 -0.71 -3.98
C GLN A 240 32.06 -1.43 -2.83
N PHE A 241 31.34 -1.66 -1.76
CA PHE A 241 31.80 -2.40 -0.58
C PHE A 241 30.94 -3.66 -0.39
N ARG A 242 31.50 -4.69 0.25
CA ARG A 242 30.73 -5.85 0.72
C ARG A 242 30.18 -5.56 2.11
N TYR A 243 28.99 -6.04 2.39
CA TYR A 243 28.40 -5.99 3.72
C TYR A 243 27.86 -7.36 4.14
N ASN A 244 27.74 -7.60 5.43
CA ASN A 244 27.22 -8.85 5.99
C ASN A 244 25.70 -8.81 6.21
N SER A 245 25.23 -7.75 6.82
CA SER A 245 23.81 -7.59 7.18
C SER A 245 23.40 -6.13 7.25
N ILE A 246 22.14 -5.89 7.00
CA ILE A 246 21.42 -4.66 7.30
C ILE A 246 20.48 -4.98 8.46
N ASP A 247 20.39 -4.08 9.43
CA ASP A 247 19.37 -4.06 10.46
C ASP A 247 19.06 -2.58 10.73
N LEU A 248 17.87 -2.17 10.36
CA LEU A 248 17.43 -0.79 10.43
C LEU A 248 16.08 -0.73 11.12
N ARG A 249 15.99 0.00 12.20
CA ARG A 249 14.74 0.31 12.87
C ARG A 249 14.47 1.80 12.79
N VAL A 250 13.28 2.13 12.32
CA VAL A 250 12.82 3.51 12.24
C VAL A 250 11.46 3.58 12.90
N SER A 251 11.29 4.50 13.82
CA SER A 251 9.98 4.84 14.35
C SER A 251 9.69 6.31 14.16
N LEU A 252 8.43 6.62 13.93
CA LEU A 252 7.91 7.98 13.85
C LEU A 252 6.79 8.12 14.88
N ASP A 253 6.82 9.19 15.65
CA ASP A 253 5.74 9.59 16.52
C ASP A 253 5.55 11.11 16.44
N GLY A 254 4.51 11.52 15.72
CA GLY A 254 4.28 12.91 15.34
C GLY A 254 5.42 13.47 14.48
N GLU A 255 6.17 14.41 15.03
CA GLU A 255 7.31 15.04 14.34
C GLU A 255 8.67 14.43 14.74
N VAL A 256 8.68 13.44 15.61
CA VAL A 256 9.91 12.83 16.14
C VAL A 256 10.17 11.52 15.44
N ALA A 257 11.23 11.47 14.63
CA ALA A 257 11.75 10.25 14.03
C ALA A 257 12.95 9.74 14.84
N GLN A 258 12.95 8.43 15.12
CA GLN A 258 14.06 7.74 15.78
C GLN A 258 14.63 6.69 14.83
N LEU A 259 15.95 6.60 14.76
CA LEU A 259 16.67 5.63 13.95
C LEU A 259 17.56 4.78 14.85
N ASP A 260 17.54 3.47 14.69
CA ASP A 260 18.37 2.51 15.41
C ASP A 260 18.80 1.35 14.50
N GLY A 261 19.72 0.52 14.94
CA GLY A 261 20.27 -0.61 14.18
C GLY A 261 20.94 -1.64 15.08
N LEU A 262 21.90 -2.39 14.53
CA LEU A 262 22.68 -3.39 15.27
C LEU A 262 23.50 -2.72 16.37
N ALA A 263 23.32 -3.15 17.61
CA ALA A 263 24.07 -2.66 18.76
C ALA A 263 25.59 -2.86 18.60
N ARG A 264 26.36 -1.84 18.98
CA ARG A 264 27.84 -1.89 19.01
C ARG A 264 28.31 -2.18 20.44
N PRO A 265 29.41 -2.96 20.60
CA PRO A 265 29.97 -3.23 21.93
C PRO A 265 30.46 -1.98 22.68
N ASP A 266 30.85 -0.95 21.92
CA ASP A 266 31.40 0.32 22.43
C ASP A 266 30.33 1.43 22.51
N GLY A 267 29.07 1.10 22.37
CA GLY A 267 27.94 2.01 22.32
C GLY A 267 27.58 2.46 20.92
N GLY A 268 26.32 2.90 20.75
CA GLY A 268 25.77 3.21 19.42
C GLY A 268 25.35 1.98 18.65
N TYR A 269 25.16 2.11 17.32
CA TYR A 269 24.63 1.05 16.45
C TYR A 269 25.25 1.07 15.05
N TYR A 270 25.11 -0.05 14.32
CA TYR A 270 25.38 -0.15 12.89
C TYR A 270 24.05 -0.30 12.14
N LEU A 271 23.86 0.44 11.07
CA LEU A 271 22.75 0.22 10.11
C LEU A 271 23.13 -0.90 9.13
N VAL A 272 24.40 -0.95 8.77
CA VAL A 272 25.01 -1.93 7.87
C VAL A 272 26.29 -2.44 8.51
N LYS A 273 26.50 -3.76 8.50
CA LYS A 273 27.69 -4.41 9.04
C LYS A 273 28.38 -5.26 7.97
#